data_8490a6f686c4ca86d1c9632217580d2f
#
_entry.id   8490a6f686c4ca86d1c9632217580d2f
#
_cell.length_a   1.000
_cell.length_b   1.000
_cell.length_c   1.000
_cell.angle_alpha   90.00
_cell.angle_beta   90.00
_cell.angle_gamma   90.00
#
_symmetry.space_group_name_H-M   'P 1'
#
loop_
_entity.id
_entity.type
_entity.pdbx_description
1 polymer ?
#
loop_
_entity_poly.entity_id
_entity_poly.type
_entity_poly.pdbx_seq_one_letter_code
_entity_poly.pdbx_strand_id
1 'polypeptide(L)'
;MPNSKDYLAVQAVSLDEDASCLKNQKWRELLTLLSRKAIRWMTWRLKQVISLPSQVAWWVSNIPFFEENILYPQYQKALQEHESKLPILDSMDSKIVDELESKGFCVTSLEALGIPNTPEFFKSAKKLAQELREISLLPENEDKYEILATSEQLMKYKELFHWGLNDRLLNIVERYIGLPVAYDGLLFVKSIADGREIGARAWHRDRECRRMIKVCVYLNDVTEEGGPFQCLQPEFNSLLCSTVKQRYQSVFNEELKSLHPDPATGITTCTGKSGTVVFVDTAKYYHRGQPPTRFNRNAIFFSYFSRRPWHPFFCQRSPFSKEQLHYLTADASTHQHDSTHWKDALPWFIRLIPRSRI
;
A
#
# COMPACT_ATOMS: atom_id res chain seq x y z
N MET A 1 14.09 10.11 77.40
CA MET A 1 13.90 9.01 76.49
C MET A 1 12.51 9.14 75.90
N PRO A 2 12.31 9.41 74.63
CA PRO A 2 10.98 9.47 74.02
C PRO A 2 10.37 8.09 73.96
N ASN A 3 9.08 8.01 74.14
CA ASN A 3 8.27 6.81 74.38
C ASN A 3 8.13 6.00 73.12
N SER A 4 8.38 4.69 73.19
CA SER A 4 8.32 3.76 72.05
C SER A 4 6.95 3.65 71.35
N LYS A 5 5.89 4.17 72.01
CA LYS A 5 4.54 4.22 71.39
C LYS A 5 4.35 5.29 70.34
N ASP A 6 5.10 6.39 70.38
CA ASP A 6 4.99 7.47 69.42
C ASP A 6 5.70 7.09 68.04
N TYR A 7 6.72 6.26 68.13
CA TYR A 7 7.43 5.77 66.91
C TYR A 7 6.58 4.78 66.07
N LEU A 8 5.79 3.95 66.74
CA LEU A 8 4.91 2.98 66.05
C LEU A 8 3.67 3.68 65.44
N ALA A 9 3.18 4.75 66.03
CA ALA A 9 2.06 5.51 65.49
C ALA A 9 2.46 6.31 64.22
N VAL A 10 3.67 6.89 64.18
CA VAL A 10 4.18 7.60 63.01
C VAL A 10 4.49 6.65 61.83
N GLN A 11 5.00 5.43 62.09
CA GLN A 11 5.19 4.44 61.07
C GLN A 11 3.88 3.88 60.48
N ALA A 12 2.84 3.70 61.33
CA ALA A 12 1.55 3.22 60.86
C ALA A 12 0.82 4.27 59.99
N VAL A 13 0.93 5.56 60.32
CA VAL A 13 0.35 6.64 59.48
C VAL A 13 1.07 6.77 58.13
N SER A 14 2.41 6.62 58.11
CA SER A 14 3.18 6.69 56.83
C SER A 14 2.89 5.48 55.92
N LEU A 15 2.67 4.30 56.47
CA LEU A 15 2.32 3.09 55.68
C LEU A 15 0.90 3.16 55.11
N ASP A 16 -0.03 3.80 55.79
CA ASP A 16 -1.41 3.99 55.30
C ASP A 16 -1.48 5.08 54.21
N GLU A 17 -0.69 6.17 54.33
CA GLU A 17 -0.58 7.19 53.30
C GLU A 17 0.07 6.64 52.02
N ASP A 18 1.13 5.85 52.12
CA ASP A 18 1.78 5.19 50.97
C ASP A 18 0.85 4.17 50.33
N ALA A 19 0.10 3.40 51.08
CA ALA A 19 -0.89 2.44 50.57
C ALA A 19 -2.06 3.14 49.86
N SER A 20 -2.51 4.30 50.37
CA SER A 20 -3.56 5.11 49.74
C SER A 20 -3.06 5.78 48.44
N CYS A 21 -1.81 6.25 48.42
CA CYS A 21 -1.17 6.84 47.26
C CYS A 21 -1.00 5.81 46.14
N LEU A 22 -0.49 4.63 46.43
CA LEU A 22 -0.37 3.51 45.50
C LEU A 22 -1.72 3.03 44.95
N LYS A 23 -2.76 3.02 45.81
CA LYS A 23 -4.12 2.67 45.38
C LYS A 23 -4.70 3.71 44.41
N ASN A 24 -4.50 5.00 44.71
CA ASN A 24 -4.92 6.09 43.86
C ASN A 24 -4.17 6.13 42.52
N GLN A 25 -2.89 5.79 42.50
CA GLN A 25 -2.09 5.68 41.28
C GLN A 25 -2.60 4.53 40.40
N LYS A 26 -2.85 3.34 40.95
CA LYS A 26 -3.43 2.20 40.22
C LYS A 26 -4.82 2.51 39.65
N TRP A 27 -5.67 3.23 40.39
CA TRP A 27 -6.97 3.69 39.90
C TRP A 27 -6.86 4.68 38.75
N ARG A 28 -5.91 5.62 38.80
CA ARG A 28 -5.65 6.55 37.69
C ARG A 28 -5.16 5.83 36.46
N GLU A 29 -4.26 4.87 36.58
CA GLU A 29 -3.78 4.02 35.47
C GLU A 29 -4.92 3.20 34.88
N LEU A 30 -5.75 2.58 35.70
CA LEU A 30 -6.93 1.82 35.26
C LEU A 30 -7.93 2.70 34.50
N LEU A 31 -8.25 3.88 35.04
CA LEU A 31 -9.14 4.85 34.38
C LEU A 31 -8.56 5.33 33.03
N THR A 32 -7.25 5.56 32.98
CA THR A 32 -6.55 5.92 31.73
C THR A 32 -6.62 4.80 30.72
N LEU A 33 -6.44 3.55 31.14
CA LEU A 33 -6.56 2.36 30.26
C LEU A 33 -7.99 2.17 29.76
N LEU A 34 -8.98 2.32 30.64
CA LEU A 34 -10.40 2.21 30.27
C LEU A 34 -10.82 3.33 29.33
N SER A 35 -10.38 4.57 29.57
CA SER A 35 -10.65 5.69 28.65
C SER A 35 -10.02 5.48 27.28
N ARG A 36 -8.76 4.99 27.21
CA ARG A 36 -8.10 4.64 25.95
C ARG A 36 -8.84 3.52 25.20
N LYS A 37 -9.32 2.48 25.91
CA LYS A 37 -10.13 1.41 25.32
C LYS A 37 -11.47 1.95 24.79
N ALA A 38 -12.16 2.80 25.56
CA ALA A 38 -13.41 3.41 25.16
C ALA A 38 -13.24 4.33 23.94
N ILE A 39 -12.18 5.15 23.91
CA ILE A 39 -11.85 6.00 22.76
C ILE A 39 -11.54 5.14 21.53
N ARG A 40 -10.74 4.06 21.67
CA ARG A 40 -10.47 3.13 20.57
C ARG A 40 -11.75 2.47 20.06
N TRP A 41 -12.63 2.04 20.94
CA TRP A 41 -13.91 1.44 20.57
C TRP A 41 -14.82 2.45 19.86
N MET A 42 -14.94 3.69 20.37
CA MET A 42 -15.72 4.75 19.71
C MET A 42 -15.14 5.12 18.35
N THR A 43 -13.83 5.29 18.24
CA THR A 43 -13.17 5.58 16.96
C THR A 43 -13.32 4.43 15.97
N TRP A 44 -13.27 3.18 16.42
CA TRP A 44 -13.53 2.02 15.59
C TRP A 44 -15.00 1.99 15.10
N ARG A 45 -15.98 2.23 15.98
CA ARG A 45 -17.40 2.33 15.62
C ARG A 45 -17.66 3.46 14.64
N LEU A 46 -17.10 4.63 14.89
CA LEU A 46 -17.22 5.77 14.00
C LEU A 46 -16.66 5.46 12.60
N LYS A 47 -15.49 4.83 12.53
CA LYS A 47 -14.90 4.35 11.25
C LYS A 47 -15.82 3.37 10.54
N GLN A 48 -16.46 2.44 11.24
CA GLN A 48 -17.43 1.50 10.66
C GLN A 48 -18.62 2.24 10.03
N VAL A 49 -19.20 3.20 10.75
CA VAL A 49 -20.32 4.01 10.23
C VAL A 49 -19.90 4.84 9.03
N ILE A 50 -18.73 5.50 9.08
CA ILE A 50 -18.20 6.30 7.96
C ILE A 50 -17.91 5.42 6.73
N SER A 51 -17.52 4.16 6.93
CA SER A 51 -17.21 3.24 5.83
C SER A 51 -18.43 2.53 5.25
N LEU A 52 -19.62 2.62 5.88
CA LEU A 52 -20.84 1.98 5.38
C LEU A 52 -21.17 2.30 3.92
N PRO A 53 -21.12 3.58 3.45
CA PRO A 53 -21.42 3.88 2.05
C PRO A 53 -20.46 3.18 1.08
N SER A 54 -19.16 3.09 1.41
CA SER A 54 -18.18 2.39 0.56
C SER A 54 -18.37 0.87 0.60
N GLN A 55 -18.77 0.31 1.75
CA GLN A 55 -19.10 -1.12 1.86
C GLN A 55 -20.34 -1.48 1.03
N VAL A 56 -21.40 -0.65 1.10
CA VAL A 56 -22.60 -0.83 0.27
C VAL A 56 -22.25 -0.71 -1.21
N ALA A 57 -21.50 0.33 -1.60
CA ALA A 57 -21.07 0.52 -2.99
C ALA A 57 -20.23 -0.66 -3.49
N TRP A 58 -19.32 -1.18 -2.66
CA TRP A 58 -18.54 -2.37 -2.97
C TRP A 58 -19.43 -3.61 -3.12
N TRP A 59 -20.36 -3.83 -2.20
CA TRP A 59 -21.29 -4.95 -2.29
C TRP A 59 -22.15 -4.89 -3.56
N VAL A 60 -22.74 -3.73 -3.87
CA VAL A 60 -23.55 -3.54 -5.08
C VAL A 60 -22.73 -3.77 -6.34
N SER A 61 -21.51 -3.23 -6.43
CA SER A 61 -20.64 -3.38 -7.60
C SER A 61 -20.14 -4.82 -7.83
N ASN A 62 -20.23 -5.68 -6.81
CA ASN A 62 -19.88 -7.09 -6.90
C ASN A 62 -21.08 -8.04 -6.97
N ILE A 63 -22.33 -7.53 -7.05
CA ILE A 63 -23.49 -8.37 -7.35
C ILE A 63 -23.32 -8.89 -8.79
N PRO A 64 -23.35 -10.22 -9.03
CA PRO A 64 -23.10 -10.80 -10.36
C PRO A 64 -23.93 -10.17 -11.47
N PHE A 65 -25.23 -9.94 -11.21
CA PHE A 65 -26.11 -9.31 -12.19
C PHE A 65 -25.64 -7.92 -12.64
N PHE A 66 -25.26 -7.04 -11.72
CA PHE A 66 -24.74 -5.70 -12.05
C PHE A 66 -23.37 -5.77 -12.69
N GLU A 67 -22.50 -6.63 -12.17
CA GLU A 67 -21.14 -6.82 -12.70
C GLU A 67 -21.20 -7.29 -14.17
N GLU A 68 -21.94 -8.33 -14.47
CA GLU A 68 -21.94 -8.98 -15.77
C GLU A 68 -22.76 -8.22 -16.83
N ASN A 69 -23.89 -7.61 -16.43
CA ASN A 69 -24.82 -7.02 -17.39
C ASN A 69 -24.68 -5.49 -17.53
N ILE A 70 -24.00 -4.82 -16.59
CA ILE A 70 -23.88 -3.35 -16.62
C ILE A 70 -22.41 -2.94 -16.59
N LEU A 71 -21.66 -3.31 -15.54
CA LEU A 71 -20.32 -2.76 -15.32
C LEU A 71 -19.28 -3.34 -16.30
N TYR A 72 -19.34 -4.63 -16.56
CA TYR A 72 -18.41 -5.28 -17.47
C TYR A 72 -18.63 -4.89 -18.94
N PRO A 73 -19.86 -4.83 -19.48
CA PRO A 73 -20.10 -4.31 -20.83
C PRO A 73 -19.66 -2.84 -21.00
N GLN A 74 -19.88 -1.98 -20.00
CA GLN A 74 -19.38 -0.60 -20.03
C GLN A 74 -17.85 -0.54 -20.05
N TYR A 75 -17.19 -1.40 -19.29
CA TYR A 75 -15.73 -1.52 -19.31
C TYR A 75 -15.22 -1.98 -20.66
N GLN A 76 -15.82 -3.01 -21.28
CA GLN A 76 -15.46 -3.50 -22.61
C GLN A 76 -15.65 -2.42 -23.67
N LYS A 77 -16.75 -1.69 -23.63
CA LYS A 77 -17.01 -0.56 -24.55
C LYS A 77 -15.94 0.52 -24.39
N ALA A 78 -15.57 0.86 -23.15
CA ALA A 78 -14.53 1.86 -22.91
C ALA A 78 -13.15 1.43 -23.45
N LEU A 79 -12.80 0.14 -23.35
CA LEU A 79 -11.59 -0.42 -23.96
C LEU A 79 -11.59 -0.25 -25.48
N GLN A 80 -12.69 -0.60 -26.15
CA GLN A 80 -12.83 -0.45 -27.60
C GLN A 80 -12.74 1.01 -28.06
N GLU A 81 -13.39 1.93 -27.34
CA GLU A 81 -13.36 3.38 -27.65
C GLU A 81 -11.97 4.01 -27.42
N HIS A 82 -11.16 3.43 -26.56
CA HIS A 82 -9.82 3.93 -26.25
C HIS A 82 -8.71 3.27 -27.06
N GLU A 83 -8.96 2.14 -27.70
CA GLU A 83 -7.95 1.33 -28.40
C GLU A 83 -7.12 2.14 -29.42
N SER A 84 -7.79 2.97 -30.23
CA SER A 84 -7.13 3.81 -31.23
C SER A 84 -6.33 4.99 -30.65
N LYS A 85 -6.46 5.25 -29.35
CA LYS A 85 -5.79 6.34 -28.61
C LYS A 85 -4.62 5.84 -27.78
N LEU A 86 -4.41 4.54 -27.72
CA LEU A 86 -3.34 3.94 -26.92
C LEU A 86 -1.97 4.42 -27.42
N PRO A 87 -1.05 4.73 -26.49
CA PRO A 87 0.28 5.21 -26.85
C PRO A 87 1.05 4.14 -27.64
N ILE A 88 1.83 4.61 -28.63
CA ILE A 88 2.79 3.78 -29.36
C ILE A 88 4.04 3.68 -28.49
N LEU A 89 4.46 2.47 -28.18
CA LEU A 89 5.62 2.19 -27.36
C LEU A 89 6.82 1.80 -28.23
N ASP A 90 8.02 2.06 -27.71
CA ASP A 90 9.23 1.47 -28.28
C ASP A 90 9.32 -0.05 -27.97
N SER A 91 10.34 -0.71 -28.50
CA SER A 91 10.51 -2.15 -28.35
C SER A 91 10.78 -2.59 -26.91
N MET A 92 11.43 -1.74 -26.10
CA MET A 92 11.73 -2.05 -24.71
C MET A 92 10.48 -1.93 -23.85
N ASP A 93 9.71 -0.87 -24.02
CA ASP A 93 8.47 -0.64 -23.31
C ASP A 93 7.38 -1.66 -23.70
N SER A 94 7.32 -2.02 -24.99
CA SER A 94 6.45 -3.10 -25.46
C SER A 94 6.78 -4.44 -24.79
N LYS A 95 8.06 -4.77 -24.61
CA LYS A 95 8.48 -5.97 -23.89
C LYS A 95 7.99 -5.98 -22.44
N ILE A 96 7.99 -4.83 -21.74
CA ILE A 96 7.44 -4.74 -20.38
C ILE A 96 5.94 -5.11 -20.39
N VAL A 97 5.19 -4.57 -21.37
CA VAL A 97 3.76 -4.87 -21.51
C VAL A 97 3.53 -6.36 -21.82
N ASP A 98 4.31 -6.95 -22.73
CA ASP A 98 4.22 -8.37 -23.09
C ASP A 98 4.50 -9.29 -21.90
N GLU A 99 5.47 -8.94 -21.05
CA GLU A 99 5.75 -9.68 -19.83
C GLU A 99 4.62 -9.53 -18.79
N LEU A 100 4.05 -8.33 -18.64
CA LEU A 100 2.88 -8.11 -17.79
C LEU A 100 1.67 -8.93 -18.25
N GLU A 101 1.40 -8.99 -19.56
CA GLU A 101 0.28 -9.79 -20.11
C GLU A 101 0.49 -11.30 -19.90
N SER A 102 1.71 -11.79 -20.16
CA SER A 102 2.01 -13.23 -20.11
C SER A 102 2.26 -13.76 -18.71
N LYS A 103 2.95 -12.99 -17.84
CA LYS A 103 3.41 -13.44 -16.52
C LYS A 103 2.74 -12.71 -15.36
N GLY A 104 2.17 -11.50 -15.60
CA GLY A 104 1.63 -10.62 -14.57
C GLY A 104 2.65 -9.70 -13.91
N PHE A 105 3.94 -9.83 -14.23
CA PHE A 105 5.02 -8.99 -13.72
C PHE A 105 6.17 -8.89 -14.73
N CYS A 106 6.97 -7.83 -14.58
CA CYS A 106 8.24 -7.63 -15.30
C CYS A 106 9.29 -7.08 -14.33
N VAL A 107 10.50 -7.62 -14.37
CA VAL A 107 11.63 -7.15 -13.57
C VAL A 107 12.64 -6.47 -14.49
N THR A 108 13.00 -5.23 -14.15
CA THR A 108 13.96 -4.41 -14.89
C THR A 108 14.82 -3.59 -13.92
N SER A 109 15.47 -2.53 -14.36
CA SER A 109 16.25 -1.64 -13.53
C SER A 109 16.01 -0.17 -13.88
N LEU A 110 16.36 0.73 -12.95
CA LEU A 110 16.35 2.18 -13.19
C LEU A 110 17.20 2.57 -14.41
N GLU A 111 18.35 1.91 -14.57
CA GLU A 111 19.26 2.12 -15.69
C GLU A 111 18.61 1.72 -17.03
N ALA A 112 18.03 0.52 -17.10
CA ALA A 112 17.36 0.01 -18.30
C ALA A 112 16.15 0.87 -18.69
N LEU A 113 15.38 1.37 -17.71
CA LEU A 113 14.27 2.28 -17.99
C LEU A 113 14.75 3.62 -18.53
N GLY A 114 15.91 4.13 -18.13
CA GLY A 114 16.48 5.37 -18.66
C GLY A 114 15.57 6.59 -18.54
N ILE A 115 14.72 6.64 -17.51
CA ILE A 115 13.82 7.79 -17.27
C ILE A 115 14.66 9.01 -16.92
N PRO A 116 14.38 10.19 -17.51
CA PRO A 116 15.06 11.43 -17.17
C PRO A 116 15.03 11.72 -15.66
N ASN A 117 16.07 12.37 -15.14
CA ASN A 117 16.22 12.73 -13.73
C ASN A 117 16.24 11.53 -12.75
N THR A 118 16.49 10.30 -13.24
CA THR A 118 16.67 9.12 -12.38
C THR A 118 17.80 9.27 -11.36
N PRO A 119 18.96 9.90 -11.64
CA PRO A 119 20.00 10.13 -10.64
C PRO A 119 19.53 10.99 -9.47
N GLU A 120 18.80 12.08 -9.73
CA GLU A 120 18.24 13.00 -8.74
C GLU A 120 17.17 12.30 -7.90
N PHE A 121 16.24 11.60 -8.55
CA PHE A 121 15.25 10.73 -7.92
C PHE A 121 15.90 9.75 -6.96
N PHE A 122 16.91 9.01 -7.42
CA PHE A 122 17.55 7.97 -6.62
C PHE A 122 18.35 8.55 -5.44
N LYS A 123 19.02 9.69 -5.64
CA LYS A 123 19.72 10.43 -4.58
C LYS A 123 18.75 10.86 -3.47
N SER A 124 17.60 11.42 -3.84
CA SER A 124 16.58 11.86 -2.89
C SER A 124 15.92 10.69 -2.18
N ALA A 125 15.64 9.61 -2.91
CA ALA A 125 15.14 8.37 -2.32
C ALA A 125 16.08 7.79 -1.26
N LYS A 126 17.39 7.83 -1.49
CA LYS A 126 18.39 7.39 -0.51
C LYS A 126 18.44 8.28 0.73
N LYS A 127 18.30 9.61 0.58
CA LYS A 127 18.22 10.53 1.71
C LYS A 127 16.99 10.25 2.58
N LEU A 128 15.83 10.09 1.95
CA LEU A 128 14.60 9.77 2.67
C LEU A 128 14.67 8.39 3.35
N ALA A 129 15.33 7.40 2.72
CA ALA A 129 15.56 6.09 3.33
C ALA A 129 16.38 6.20 4.63
N GLN A 130 17.36 7.13 4.67
CA GLN A 130 18.15 7.40 5.86
C GLN A 130 17.31 8.07 6.96
N GLU A 131 16.47 9.07 6.62
CA GLU A 131 15.52 9.66 7.58
C GLU A 131 14.59 8.59 8.19
N LEU A 132 14.02 7.69 7.37
CA LEU A 132 13.17 6.62 7.86
C LEU A 132 13.93 5.58 8.70
N ARG A 133 15.23 5.41 8.48
CA ARG A 133 16.08 4.58 9.34
C ARG A 133 16.13 5.15 10.76
N GLU A 134 16.38 6.45 10.89
CA GLU A 134 16.43 7.13 12.18
C GLU A 134 15.07 7.05 12.91
N ILE A 135 13.97 7.32 12.18
CA ILE A 135 12.61 7.21 12.71
C ILE A 135 12.30 5.78 13.18
N SER A 136 12.78 4.76 12.48
CA SER A 136 12.52 3.36 12.85
C SER A 136 13.19 2.94 14.16
N LEU A 137 14.18 3.70 14.64
CA LEU A 137 14.87 3.44 15.91
C LEU A 137 14.20 4.13 17.12
N LEU A 138 13.16 4.94 16.89
CA LEU A 138 12.44 5.60 17.97
C LEU A 138 11.58 4.60 18.75
N PRO A 139 11.48 4.71 20.10
CA PRO A 139 10.75 3.75 20.94
C PRO A 139 9.29 3.55 20.53
N GLU A 140 8.59 4.60 20.08
CA GLU A 140 7.21 4.52 19.60
C GLU A 140 7.02 3.71 18.30
N ASN A 141 8.11 3.32 17.65
CA ASN A 141 8.11 2.55 16.40
C ASN A 141 8.64 1.12 16.57
N GLU A 142 9.01 0.70 17.77
CA GLU A 142 9.61 -0.60 18.06
C GLU A 142 8.73 -1.78 17.59
N ASP A 143 7.41 -1.67 17.77
CA ASP A 143 6.45 -2.71 17.40
C ASP A 143 5.98 -2.64 15.93
N LYS A 144 6.40 -1.61 15.18
CA LYS A 144 5.96 -1.45 13.80
C LYS A 144 6.71 -2.39 12.87
N TYR A 145 5.97 -3.09 12.03
CA TYR A 145 6.53 -3.96 10.98
C TYR A 145 6.93 -3.17 9.72
N GLU A 146 6.43 -1.94 9.57
CA GLU A 146 6.80 -1.03 8.49
C GLU A 146 6.71 0.44 8.93
N ILE A 147 7.56 1.27 8.36
CA ILE A 147 7.56 2.73 8.52
C ILE A 147 7.27 3.35 7.16
N LEU A 148 6.22 4.16 7.11
CA LEU A 148 5.82 4.89 5.90
C LEU A 148 6.28 6.33 5.99
N ALA A 149 6.76 6.89 4.85
CA ALA A 149 7.02 8.31 4.77
C ALA A 149 5.70 9.10 4.83
N THR A 150 5.71 10.21 5.54
CA THR A 150 4.59 11.15 5.61
C THR A 150 4.52 12.03 4.35
N SER A 151 3.38 12.71 4.15
CA SER A 151 3.25 13.69 3.05
C SER A 151 4.28 14.81 3.16
N GLU A 152 4.56 15.31 4.38
CA GLU A 152 5.52 16.38 4.63
C GLU A 152 6.94 15.96 4.25
N GLN A 153 7.32 14.71 4.54
CA GLN A 153 8.62 14.16 4.14
C GLN A 153 8.72 14.03 2.62
N LEU A 154 7.68 13.51 1.97
CA LEU A 154 7.64 13.36 0.51
C LEU A 154 7.65 14.72 -0.21
N MET A 155 7.00 15.75 0.36
CA MET A 155 7.01 17.10 -0.20
C MET A 155 8.40 17.76 -0.19
N LYS A 156 9.34 17.32 0.65
CA LYS A 156 10.73 17.77 0.61
C LYS A 156 11.47 17.21 -0.62
N TYR A 157 11.00 16.10 -1.18
CA TYR A 157 11.63 15.35 -2.26
C TYR A 157 10.66 15.16 -3.43
N LYS A 158 10.22 16.26 -4.05
CA LYS A 158 9.19 16.28 -5.11
C LYS A 158 9.54 15.42 -6.32
N GLU A 159 10.84 15.30 -6.61
CA GLU A 159 11.36 14.46 -7.68
C GLU A 159 10.93 12.99 -7.56
N LEU A 160 10.61 12.51 -6.34
CA LEU A 160 10.06 11.18 -6.15
C LEU A 160 8.66 11.06 -6.77
N PHE A 161 7.82 12.09 -6.59
CA PHE A 161 6.50 12.13 -7.19
C PHE A 161 6.56 12.28 -8.71
N HIS A 162 7.41 13.20 -9.20
CA HIS A 162 7.54 13.50 -10.63
C HIS A 162 8.15 12.34 -11.42
N TRP A 163 9.05 11.54 -10.83
CA TRP A 163 9.57 10.34 -11.46
C TRP A 163 8.47 9.34 -11.77
N GLY A 164 7.56 9.08 -10.81
CA GLY A 164 6.40 8.22 -11.02
C GLY A 164 5.35 8.80 -11.96
N LEU A 165 5.32 10.13 -12.14
CA LEU A 165 4.41 10.84 -13.05
C LEU A 165 5.01 11.02 -14.46
N ASN A 166 6.17 10.43 -14.74
CA ASN A 166 6.82 10.54 -16.04
C ASN A 166 5.96 9.91 -17.14
N ASP A 167 5.84 10.59 -18.30
CA ASP A 167 5.00 10.16 -19.42
C ASP A 167 5.36 8.76 -19.95
N ARG A 168 6.63 8.35 -19.88
CA ARG A 168 7.03 6.98 -20.27
C ARG A 168 6.36 5.93 -19.40
N LEU A 169 6.35 6.11 -18.05
CA LEU A 169 5.66 5.20 -17.14
C LEU A 169 4.15 5.22 -17.37
N LEU A 170 3.57 6.43 -17.53
CA LEU A 170 2.15 6.56 -17.84
C LEU A 170 1.79 5.84 -19.12
N ASN A 171 2.58 5.97 -20.19
CA ASN A 171 2.35 5.34 -21.49
C ASN A 171 2.44 3.80 -21.41
N ILE A 172 3.47 3.25 -20.74
CA ILE A 172 3.59 1.80 -20.53
C ILE A 172 2.35 1.26 -19.83
N VAL A 173 1.93 1.94 -18.74
CA VAL A 173 0.79 1.51 -17.94
C VAL A 173 -0.53 1.68 -18.70
N GLU A 174 -0.72 2.80 -19.41
CA GLU A 174 -1.92 3.06 -20.21
C GLU A 174 -2.08 2.00 -21.32
N ARG A 175 -0.98 1.65 -22.00
CA ARG A 175 -0.96 0.59 -22.99
C ARG A 175 -1.37 -0.76 -22.41
N TYR A 176 -0.86 -1.12 -21.22
CA TYR A 176 -1.22 -2.35 -20.51
C TYR A 176 -2.67 -2.37 -20.05
N ILE A 177 -3.14 -1.28 -19.40
CA ILE A 177 -4.49 -1.19 -18.85
C ILE A 177 -5.53 -1.12 -19.97
N GLY A 178 -5.19 -0.53 -21.12
CA GLY A 178 -6.08 -0.30 -22.27
C GLY A 178 -7.03 0.88 -22.08
N LEU A 179 -6.85 1.72 -21.08
CA LEU A 179 -7.71 2.85 -20.71
C LEU A 179 -6.86 4.04 -20.22
N PRO A 180 -7.41 5.28 -20.24
CA PRO A 180 -6.71 6.44 -19.71
C PRO A 180 -6.21 6.17 -18.28
N VAL A 181 -4.91 6.38 -18.06
CA VAL A 181 -4.24 6.04 -16.81
C VAL A 181 -4.48 7.08 -15.71
N ALA A 182 -4.70 6.60 -14.49
CA ALA A 182 -4.64 7.36 -13.25
C ALA A 182 -3.35 7.04 -12.51
N TYR A 183 -2.67 8.07 -12.01
CA TYR A 183 -1.53 7.96 -11.11
C TYR A 183 -1.99 8.27 -9.68
N ASP A 184 -2.02 7.26 -8.83
CA ASP A 184 -2.45 7.39 -7.43
C ASP A 184 -1.32 7.86 -6.49
N GLY A 185 -0.17 8.23 -7.08
CA GLY A 185 1.02 8.67 -6.36
C GLY A 185 1.89 7.54 -5.86
N LEU A 186 2.59 7.79 -4.77
CA LEU A 186 3.58 6.85 -4.25
C LEU A 186 3.42 6.56 -2.76
N LEU A 187 3.89 5.38 -2.35
CA LEU A 187 4.20 5.03 -0.97
C LEU A 187 5.69 4.76 -0.85
N PHE A 188 6.35 5.41 0.09
CA PHE A 188 7.72 5.09 0.45
C PHE A 188 7.70 4.26 1.74
N VAL A 189 8.24 3.04 1.67
CA VAL A 189 8.10 2.03 2.72
C VAL A 189 9.46 1.52 3.15
N LYS A 190 9.72 1.57 4.46
CA LYS A 190 10.77 0.79 5.11
C LYS A 190 10.12 -0.41 5.80
N SER A 191 10.31 -1.61 5.26
CA SER A 191 9.85 -2.87 5.88
C SER A 191 10.90 -3.37 6.87
N ILE A 192 10.48 -3.63 8.11
CA ILE A 192 11.35 -4.06 9.21
C ILE A 192 11.52 -5.58 9.17
N ALA A 193 12.74 -6.06 9.40
CA ALA A 193 13.07 -7.49 9.45
C ALA A 193 12.64 -8.08 10.80
N ASP A 194 11.40 -8.57 10.86
CA ASP A 194 10.78 -9.16 12.04
C ASP A 194 10.08 -10.50 11.76
N GLY A 195 10.08 -10.95 10.50
CA GLY A 195 9.52 -12.23 10.08
C GLY A 195 7.99 -12.34 10.13
N ARG A 196 7.27 -11.31 10.59
CA ARG A 196 5.80 -11.35 10.76
C ARG A 196 5.07 -11.31 9.41
N GLU A 197 4.14 -12.25 9.19
CA GLU A 197 3.27 -12.32 8.02
C GLU A 197 1.95 -11.56 8.31
N ILE A 198 1.99 -10.24 8.23
CA ILE A 198 0.86 -9.34 8.55
C ILE A 198 0.67 -8.26 7.47
N GLY A 199 -0.55 -7.76 7.31
CA GLY A 199 -0.87 -6.71 6.34
C GLY A 199 -0.49 -7.09 4.91
N ALA A 200 0.23 -6.22 4.20
CA ALA A 200 0.70 -6.46 2.82
C ALA A 200 1.76 -7.58 2.69
N ARG A 201 2.14 -8.23 3.78
CA ARG A 201 3.02 -9.39 3.79
C ARG A 201 2.26 -10.72 3.71
N ALA A 202 0.94 -10.73 3.91
CA ALA A 202 0.07 -11.84 3.54
C ALA A 202 -0.24 -11.76 2.03
N TRP A 203 -0.53 -12.90 1.41
CA TRP A 203 -0.92 -12.96 0.01
C TRP A 203 -2.27 -12.29 -0.20
N HIS A 204 -2.33 -11.34 -1.13
CA HIS A 204 -3.54 -10.58 -1.41
C HIS A 204 -3.58 -10.11 -2.87
N ARG A 205 -4.75 -9.66 -3.29
CA ARG A 205 -4.94 -8.90 -4.53
C ARG A 205 -5.48 -7.52 -4.19
N ASP A 206 -5.06 -6.53 -4.95
CA ASP A 206 -5.61 -5.18 -4.84
C ASP A 206 -7.02 -5.14 -5.43
N ARG A 207 -7.88 -4.31 -4.85
CA ARG A 207 -9.32 -4.28 -5.18
C ARG A 207 -9.78 -3.00 -5.86
N GLU A 208 -8.88 -2.08 -6.12
CA GLU A 208 -9.21 -0.74 -6.61
C GLU A 208 -9.76 -0.76 -8.04
N CYS A 209 -9.17 -1.61 -8.90
CA CYS A 209 -9.51 -1.66 -10.31
C CYS A 209 -9.45 -3.10 -10.84
N ARG A 210 -9.89 -3.32 -12.11
CA ARG A 210 -9.77 -4.62 -12.79
C ARG A 210 -8.34 -4.95 -13.18
N ARG A 211 -7.57 -3.93 -13.57
CA ARG A 211 -6.12 -3.95 -13.79
C ARG A 211 -5.49 -2.82 -12.98
N MET A 212 -4.46 -3.11 -12.25
CA MET A 212 -3.74 -2.15 -11.43
C MET A 212 -2.25 -2.46 -11.44
N ILE A 213 -1.45 -1.53 -11.94
CA ILE A 213 -0.01 -1.69 -11.94
C ILE A 213 0.58 -1.00 -10.72
N LYS A 214 1.40 -1.75 -9.99
CA LYS A 214 2.39 -1.18 -9.08
C LYS A 214 3.77 -1.28 -9.68
N VAL A 215 4.51 -0.17 -9.61
CA VAL A 215 5.92 -0.12 -9.94
C VAL A 215 6.69 -0.01 -8.63
N CYS A 216 7.40 -1.07 -8.26
CA CYS A 216 8.20 -1.15 -7.05
C CYS A 216 9.66 -0.88 -7.38
N VAL A 217 10.30 0.08 -6.71
CA VAL A 217 11.73 0.41 -6.86
C VAL A 217 12.45 0.07 -5.57
N TYR A 218 13.46 -0.80 -5.64
CA TYR A 218 14.30 -1.15 -4.50
C TYR A 218 15.40 -0.09 -4.26
N LEU A 219 15.53 0.35 -3.03
CA LEU A 219 16.51 1.34 -2.63
C LEU A 219 17.74 0.74 -1.92
N ASN A 220 17.72 -0.54 -1.64
CA ASN A 220 18.86 -1.34 -1.16
C ASN A 220 18.83 -2.70 -1.86
N ASP A 221 19.91 -3.45 -1.74
CA ASP A 221 19.92 -4.84 -2.19
C ASP A 221 18.85 -5.64 -1.44
N VAL A 222 18.07 -6.42 -2.16
CA VAL A 222 16.97 -7.23 -1.62
C VAL A 222 17.24 -8.68 -1.97
N THR A 223 17.66 -9.44 -0.96
CA THR A 223 17.83 -10.90 -0.99
C THR A 223 16.55 -11.59 -0.51
N GLU A 224 16.50 -12.90 -0.52
CA GLU A 224 15.38 -13.67 0.05
C GLU A 224 15.11 -13.32 1.52
N GLU A 225 16.16 -13.12 2.32
CA GLU A 225 16.06 -12.72 3.72
C GLU A 225 15.70 -11.22 3.91
N GLY A 226 15.78 -10.44 2.84
CA GLY A 226 15.42 -9.02 2.80
C GLY A 226 13.96 -8.75 2.47
N GLY A 227 13.15 -9.79 2.32
CA GLY A 227 11.71 -9.68 2.06
C GLY A 227 11.38 -9.15 0.66
N PRO A 228 11.77 -9.83 -0.41
CA PRO A 228 11.51 -9.42 -1.78
C PRO A 228 10.01 -9.38 -2.09
N PHE A 229 9.66 -8.67 -3.15
CA PHE A 229 8.34 -8.75 -3.72
C PHE A 229 8.12 -10.16 -4.30
N GLN A 230 6.97 -10.74 -4.03
CA GLN A 230 6.56 -12.05 -4.55
C GLN A 230 5.23 -11.95 -5.29
N CYS A 231 5.10 -12.70 -6.37
CA CYS A 231 3.90 -12.82 -7.18
C CYS A 231 3.64 -14.29 -7.53
N LEU A 232 2.37 -14.71 -7.55
CA LEU A 232 2.02 -16.04 -8.02
C LEU A 232 2.12 -16.09 -9.55
N GLN A 233 2.65 -17.19 -10.06
CA GLN A 233 2.61 -17.50 -11.50
C GLN A 233 1.18 -17.73 -11.98
N PRO A 234 0.87 -17.53 -13.28
CA PRO A 234 -0.50 -17.54 -13.80
C PRO A 234 -1.31 -18.78 -13.42
N GLU A 235 -0.72 -19.96 -13.54
CA GLU A 235 -1.39 -21.25 -13.27
C GLU A 235 -1.74 -21.38 -11.79
N PHE A 236 -0.78 -21.08 -10.90
CA PHE A 236 -1.00 -21.16 -9.45
C PHE A 236 -1.95 -20.06 -8.96
N ASN A 237 -1.86 -18.86 -9.55
CA ASN A 237 -2.81 -17.79 -9.28
C ASN A 237 -4.25 -18.19 -9.66
N SER A 238 -4.43 -18.84 -10.81
CA SER A 238 -5.74 -19.32 -11.25
C SER A 238 -6.31 -20.40 -10.33
N LEU A 239 -5.46 -21.34 -9.89
CA LEU A 239 -5.82 -22.35 -8.91
C LEU A 239 -6.27 -21.71 -7.58
N LEU A 240 -5.48 -20.78 -7.05
CA LEU A 240 -5.84 -20.07 -5.81
C LEU A 240 -7.14 -19.29 -5.96
N CYS A 241 -7.31 -18.54 -7.07
CA CYS A 241 -8.53 -17.79 -7.34
C CYS A 241 -9.79 -18.66 -7.41
N SER A 242 -9.69 -19.90 -7.88
CA SER A 242 -10.83 -20.83 -7.93
C SER A 242 -11.17 -21.44 -6.55
N THR A 243 -10.21 -21.43 -5.63
CA THR A 243 -10.35 -22.07 -4.31
C THR A 243 -10.82 -21.11 -3.23
N VAL A 244 -10.40 -19.83 -3.29
CA VAL A 244 -10.79 -18.84 -2.27
C VAL A 244 -12.26 -18.49 -2.37
N LYS A 245 -12.95 -18.49 -1.22
CA LYS A 245 -14.38 -18.21 -1.13
C LYS A 245 -14.75 -16.75 -1.43
N GLN A 246 -13.84 -15.83 -1.14
CA GLN A 246 -14.08 -14.40 -1.33
C GLN A 246 -13.01 -13.83 -2.26
N ARG A 247 -13.44 -13.09 -3.28
CA ARG A 247 -12.59 -12.57 -4.38
C ARG A 247 -11.31 -11.84 -3.93
N TYR A 248 -11.32 -11.20 -2.76
CA TYR A 248 -10.20 -10.42 -2.24
C TYR A 248 -9.76 -10.89 -0.85
N GLN A 249 -9.97 -12.16 -0.56
CA GLN A 249 -9.50 -12.77 0.69
C GLN A 249 -7.98 -12.77 0.73
N SER A 250 -7.41 -12.32 1.85
CA SER A 250 -5.99 -12.54 2.12
C SER A 250 -5.75 -14.00 2.48
N VAL A 251 -4.63 -14.54 2.01
CA VAL A 251 -4.24 -15.94 2.17
C VAL A 251 -2.86 -15.98 2.84
N PHE A 252 -2.66 -16.92 3.76
CA PHE A 252 -1.41 -17.11 4.45
C PHE A 252 -0.63 -18.30 3.90
N ASN A 253 0.67 -18.38 4.22
CA ASN A 253 1.53 -19.46 3.73
C ASN A 253 1.00 -20.87 4.01
N GLU A 254 0.38 -21.08 5.17
CA GLU A 254 -0.17 -22.39 5.54
C GLU A 254 -1.34 -22.81 4.62
N GLU A 255 -2.16 -21.83 4.21
CA GLU A 255 -3.25 -22.08 3.25
C GLU A 255 -2.71 -22.40 1.85
N LEU A 256 -1.65 -21.70 1.40
CA LEU A 256 -0.98 -22.03 0.13
C LEU A 256 -0.37 -23.43 0.13
N LYS A 257 0.27 -23.85 1.22
CA LYS A 257 0.83 -25.22 1.36
C LYS A 257 -0.23 -26.29 1.26
N SER A 258 -1.46 -25.99 1.70
CA SER A 258 -2.57 -26.95 1.59
C SER A 258 -3.08 -27.15 0.16
N LEU A 259 -2.81 -26.18 -0.75
CA LEU A 259 -3.29 -26.19 -2.13
C LEU A 259 -2.31 -26.87 -3.10
N HIS A 260 -1.03 -26.85 -2.80
CA HIS A 260 0.00 -27.40 -3.68
C HIS A 260 1.12 -28.05 -2.88
N PRO A 261 1.58 -29.26 -3.25
CA PRO A 261 2.65 -29.98 -2.53
C PRO A 261 3.96 -29.20 -2.42
N ASP A 262 4.29 -28.44 -3.46
CA ASP A 262 5.44 -27.55 -3.49
C ASP A 262 5.00 -26.13 -3.96
N PRO A 263 4.52 -25.27 -3.07
CA PRO A 263 4.08 -23.92 -3.43
C PRO A 263 5.21 -23.04 -4.01
N ALA A 264 6.47 -23.36 -3.68
CA ALA A 264 7.61 -22.55 -4.12
C ALA A 264 7.74 -22.52 -5.65
N THR A 265 7.37 -23.59 -6.34
CA THR A 265 7.42 -23.68 -7.82
C THR A 265 6.42 -22.75 -8.51
N GLY A 266 5.33 -22.40 -7.83
CA GLY A 266 4.30 -21.46 -8.33
C GLY A 266 4.51 -20.00 -7.89
N ILE A 267 5.61 -19.70 -7.19
CA ILE A 267 5.91 -18.36 -6.68
C ILE A 267 7.13 -17.78 -7.40
N THR A 268 6.97 -16.59 -7.95
CA THR A 268 8.11 -15.80 -8.41
C THR A 268 8.57 -14.86 -7.32
N THR A 269 9.86 -14.95 -6.97
CA THR A 269 10.52 -14.10 -5.97
C THR A 269 11.41 -13.09 -6.67
N CYS A 270 11.06 -11.80 -6.59
CA CYS A 270 11.78 -10.72 -7.25
C CYS A 270 12.92 -10.21 -6.35
N THR A 271 14.03 -10.94 -6.25
CA THR A 271 15.27 -10.44 -5.63
C THR A 271 15.99 -9.47 -6.56
N GLY A 272 16.86 -8.62 -6.03
CA GLY A 272 17.65 -7.74 -6.90
C GLY A 272 18.52 -6.75 -6.13
N LYS A 273 19.39 -6.09 -6.89
CA LYS A 273 20.23 -5.00 -6.40
C LYS A 273 19.43 -3.71 -6.20
N SER A 274 20.02 -2.80 -5.44
CA SER A 274 19.53 -1.42 -5.33
C SER A 274 19.37 -0.80 -6.72
N GLY A 275 18.18 -0.27 -7.03
CA GLY A 275 17.80 0.18 -8.38
C GLY A 275 17.01 -0.83 -9.22
N THR A 276 16.75 -2.05 -8.70
CA THR A 276 15.83 -2.98 -9.35
C THR A 276 14.41 -2.39 -9.35
N VAL A 277 13.72 -2.54 -10.47
CA VAL A 277 12.33 -2.11 -10.68
C VAL A 277 11.45 -3.30 -11.02
N VAL A 278 10.33 -3.45 -10.31
CA VAL A 278 9.35 -4.52 -10.55
C VAL A 278 8.03 -3.88 -10.93
N PHE A 279 7.56 -4.17 -12.14
CA PHE A 279 6.18 -3.90 -12.58
C PHE A 279 5.32 -5.12 -12.27
N VAL A 280 4.10 -4.92 -11.76
CA VAL A 280 3.21 -6.03 -11.42
C VAL A 280 1.74 -5.62 -11.50
N ASP A 281 0.89 -6.50 -12.09
CA ASP A 281 -0.57 -6.35 -12.01
C ASP A 281 -1.08 -6.92 -10.69
N THR A 282 -1.20 -6.03 -9.71
CA THR A 282 -1.61 -6.37 -8.34
C THR A 282 -3.12 -6.62 -8.18
N ALA A 283 -3.94 -6.23 -9.16
CA ALA A 283 -5.37 -6.52 -9.15
C ALA A 283 -5.67 -7.94 -9.68
N LYS A 284 -4.88 -8.42 -10.64
CA LYS A 284 -5.07 -9.72 -11.29
C LYS A 284 -4.39 -10.85 -10.52
N TYR A 285 -3.17 -10.61 -10.01
CA TYR A 285 -2.34 -11.63 -9.40
C TYR A 285 -2.24 -11.48 -7.88
N TYR A 286 -2.31 -12.62 -7.17
CA TYR A 286 -1.93 -12.66 -5.76
C TYR A 286 -0.45 -12.35 -5.62
N HIS A 287 -0.17 -11.39 -4.75
CA HIS A 287 1.18 -10.88 -4.51
C HIS A 287 1.37 -10.53 -3.03
N ARG A 288 2.62 -10.31 -2.65
CA ARG A 288 2.98 -9.81 -1.31
C ARG A 288 4.37 -9.20 -1.27
N GLY A 289 4.70 -8.47 -0.21
CA GLY A 289 6.07 -8.35 0.24
C GLY A 289 6.40 -9.54 1.13
N GLN A 290 7.31 -10.42 0.75
CA GLN A 290 7.75 -11.50 1.64
C GLN A 290 8.16 -10.89 2.99
N PRO A 291 7.81 -11.51 4.15
CA PRO A 291 8.28 -11.05 5.44
C PRO A 291 9.81 -11.00 5.50
N PRO A 292 10.44 -9.83 5.69
CA PRO A 292 11.89 -9.78 5.84
C PRO A 292 12.29 -10.39 7.18
N THR A 293 13.33 -11.24 7.17
CA THR A 293 13.78 -11.99 8.35
C THR A 293 15.10 -11.48 8.90
N ARG A 294 15.99 -10.94 8.05
CA ARG A 294 17.34 -10.52 8.46
C ARG A 294 17.66 -9.09 8.07
N PHE A 295 17.26 -8.66 6.88
CA PHE A 295 17.59 -7.35 6.34
C PHE A 295 16.33 -6.56 6.07
N ASN A 296 16.30 -5.28 6.49
CA ASN A 296 15.21 -4.38 6.17
C ASN A 296 15.17 -4.07 4.67
N ARG A 297 13.96 -3.94 4.11
CA ARG A 297 13.78 -3.45 2.74
C ARG A 297 13.32 -2.00 2.75
N ASN A 298 13.97 -1.15 1.95
CA ASN A 298 13.49 0.17 1.59
C ASN A 298 13.02 0.12 0.13
N ALA A 299 11.77 0.50 -0.12
CA ALA A 299 11.19 0.48 -1.45
C ALA A 299 10.20 1.64 -1.65
N ILE A 300 10.08 2.08 -2.89
CA ILE A 300 9.01 2.99 -3.33
C ILE A 300 8.03 2.18 -4.18
N PHE A 301 6.74 2.38 -3.93
CA PHE A 301 5.65 1.80 -4.73
C PHE A 301 4.87 2.92 -5.38
N PHE A 302 4.91 3.00 -6.70
CA PHE A 302 4.05 3.85 -7.50
C PHE A 302 2.81 3.05 -7.90
N SER A 303 1.62 3.67 -7.82
CA SER A 303 0.36 2.98 -8.07
C SER A 303 -0.40 3.61 -9.23
N TYR A 304 -0.86 2.76 -10.15
CA TYR A 304 -1.55 3.18 -11.37
C TYR A 304 -2.75 2.27 -11.65
N PHE A 305 -3.86 2.88 -12.10
CA PHE A 305 -5.07 2.20 -12.52
C PHE A 305 -5.81 3.05 -13.58
N SER A 306 -6.99 2.65 -14.04
CA SER A 306 -7.75 3.48 -14.99
C SER A 306 -8.37 4.72 -14.30
N ARG A 307 -8.51 5.87 -15.00
CA ARG A 307 -9.15 7.09 -14.46
C ARG A 307 -10.59 6.87 -13.97
N ARG A 308 -11.22 5.77 -14.37
CA ARG A 308 -12.51 5.30 -13.85
C ARG A 308 -12.33 3.92 -13.25
N PRO A 309 -11.72 3.84 -12.06
CA PRO A 309 -11.48 2.55 -11.41
C PRO A 309 -12.79 1.89 -10.98
N TRP A 310 -12.77 0.57 -10.85
CA TRP A 310 -13.96 -0.18 -10.46
C TRP A 310 -14.46 0.18 -9.07
N HIS A 311 -13.54 0.38 -8.13
CA HIS A 311 -13.85 0.73 -6.75
C HIS A 311 -13.10 2.02 -6.33
N PRO A 312 -13.54 3.20 -6.79
CA PRO A 312 -12.82 4.46 -6.55
C PRO A 312 -12.68 4.83 -5.06
N PHE A 313 -13.57 4.31 -4.22
CA PHE A 313 -13.53 4.52 -2.77
C PHE A 313 -12.44 3.71 -2.05
N PHE A 314 -11.73 2.81 -2.72
CA PHE A 314 -10.53 2.16 -2.19
C PHE A 314 -9.22 2.79 -2.69
N CYS A 315 -9.29 3.61 -3.71
CA CYS A 315 -8.16 4.32 -4.28
C CYS A 315 -7.63 5.44 -3.36
N GLN A 316 -6.48 6.02 -3.68
CA GLN A 316 -5.75 7.02 -2.92
C GLN A 316 -4.90 6.41 -1.79
N ARG A 317 -3.88 5.66 -2.20
CA ARG A 317 -2.88 5.12 -1.29
C ARG A 317 -1.84 6.16 -0.90
N SER A 318 -1.56 7.10 -1.79
CA SER A 318 -0.64 8.22 -1.54
C SER A 318 -1.12 9.10 -0.38
N PRO A 319 -0.22 9.60 0.48
CA PRO A 319 -0.58 10.44 1.62
C PRO A 319 -0.84 11.91 1.26
N PHE A 320 -0.68 12.32 0.00
CA PHE A 320 -0.80 13.72 -0.41
C PHE A 320 -2.22 14.28 -0.26
N SER A 321 -2.31 15.53 0.21
CA SER A 321 -3.55 16.30 0.18
C SER A 321 -3.87 16.80 -1.25
N LYS A 322 -5.10 17.29 -1.46
CA LYS A 322 -5.50 17.85 -2.75
C LYS A 322 -4.65 19.08 -3.12
N GLU A 323 -4.35 19.92 -2.15
CA GLU A 323 -3.53 21.13 -2.31
C GLU A 323 -2.08 20.77 -2.66
N GLN A 324 -1.53 19.73 -2.03
CA GLN A 324 -0.21 19.21 -2.35
C GLN A 324 -0.14 18.65 -3.76
N LEU A 325 -1.17 17.91 -4.20
CA LEU A 325 -1.25 17.41 -5.58
C LEU A 325 -1.33 18.56 -6.60
N HIS A 326 -2.14 19.59 -6.36
CA HIS A 326 -2.17 20.78 -7.24
C HIS A 326 -0.81 21.47 -7.31
N TYR A 327 -0.12 21.60 -6.17
CA TYR A 327 1.22 22.16 -6.15
C TYR A 327 2.24 21.30 -6.94
N LEU A 328 2.18 20.00 -6.79
CA LEU A 328 3.07 19.06 -7.49
C LEU A 328 2.81 18.99 -9.00
N THR A 329 1.63 19.36 -9.46
CA THR A 329 1.23 19.30 -10.88
C THR A 329 1.05 20.67 -11.52
N ALA A 330 1.54 21.75 -10.88
CA ALA A 330 1.37 23.13 -11.40
C ALA A 330 1.94 23.32 -12.82
N ASP A 331 3.08 22.66 -13.11
CA ASP A 331 3.76 22.72 -14.42
C ASP A 331 3.61 21.41 -15.22
N ALA A 332 2.67 20.56 -14.84
CA ALA A 332 2.47 19.26 -15.49
C ALA A 332 1.77 19.40 -16.86
N SER A 333 2.06 18.48 -17.79
CA SER A 333 1.30 18.34 -19.02
C SER A 333 -0.17 18.01 -18.72
N THR A 334 -1.06 18.24 -19.70
CA THR A 334 -2.49 17.86 -19.56
C THR A 334 -2.63 16.38 -19.24
N HIS A 335 -1.83 15.50 -19.85
CA HIS A 335 -1.85 14.08 -19.60
C HIS A 335 -1.48 13.74 -18.14
N GLN A 336 -0.40 14.33 -17.64
CA GLN A 336 0.08 14.15 -16.27
C GLN A 336 -0.91 14.75 -15.24
N HIS A 337 -1.42 15.95 -15.51
CA HIS A 337 -2.42 16.60 -14.67
C HIS A 337 -3.68 15.73 -14.54
N ASP A 338 -4.26 15.32 -15.66
CA ASP A 338 -5.46 14.48 -15.67
C ASP A 338 -5.24 13.11 -15.03
N SER A 339 -4.04 12.53 -15.18
CA SER A 339 -3.69 11.27 -14.53
C SER A 339 -3.64 11.41 -13.01
N THR A 340 -3.16 12.55 -12.50
CA THR A 340 -3.09 12.82 -11.05
C THR A 340 -4.45 13.20 -10.46
N HIS A 341 -5.21 14.05 -11.18
CA HIS A 341 -6.52 14.56 -10.75
C HIS A 341 -7.68 13.68 -11.25
N TRP A 342 -7.45 12.39 -11.44
CA TRP A 342 -8.40 11.41 -11.98
C TRP A 342 -9.76 11.39 -11.27
N LYS A 343 -9.83 11.78 -10.00
CA LYS A 343 -11.10 11.87 -9.24
C LYS A 343 -12.06 12.90 -9.82
N ASP A 344 -11.55 13.95 -10.47
CA ASP A 344 -12.38 15.00 -11.05
C ASP A 344 -13.17 14.49 -12.27
N ALA A 345 -12.71 13.39 -12.90
CA ALA A 345 -13.42 12.68 -13.97
C ALA A 345 -14.53 11.74 -13.48
N LEU A 346 -14.64 11.51 -12.15
CA LEU A 346 -15.69 10.66 -11.59
C LEU A 346 -17.03 11.41 -11.49
N PRO A 347 -18.17 10.69 -11.64
CA PRO A 347 -19.49 11.25 -11.34
C PRO A 347 -19.54 11.85 -9.94
N TRP A 348 -20.22 12.98 -9.78
CA TRP A 348 -20.26 13.72 -8.52
C TRP A 348 -20.73 12.87 -7.33
N PHE A 349 -21.72 11.98 -7.53
CA PHE A 349 -22.24 11.11 -6.46
C PHE A 349 -21.24 10.05 -6.01
N ILE A 350 -20.35 9.57 -6.90
CA ILE A 350 -19.26 8.66 -6.54
C ILE A 350 -18.22 9.38 -5.67
N ARG A 351 -17.96 10.68 -5.94
CA ARG A 351 -17.03 11.49 -5.15
C ARG A 351 -17.49 11.75 -3.72
N LEU A 352 -18.80 11.58 -3.45
CA LEU A 352 -19.37 11.71 -2.10
C LEU A 352 -19.19 10.45 -1.25
N ILE A 353 -18.87 9.29 -1.86
CA ILE A 353 -18.63 8.06 -1.11
C ILE A 353 -17.32 8.21 -0.34
N PRO A 354 -17.36 8.13 1.00
CA PRO A 354 -16.14 8.24 1.81
C PRO A 354 -15.14 7.15 1.46
N ARG A 355 -13.86 7.52 1.48
CA ARG A 355 -12.80 6.56 1.30
C ARG A 355 -12.81 5.54 2.45
N SER A 356 -12.74 4.26 2.11
CA SER A 356 -12.57 3.17 3.06
C SER A 356 -11.15 2.61 2.99
N ARG A 357 -10.52 2.45 4.15
CA ARG A 357 -9.34 1.61 4.33
C ARG A 357 -9.84 0.33 4.98
N ILE A 358 -10.12 -0.67 4.17
CA ILE A 358 -10.46 -2.01 4.67
C ILE A 358 -9.19 -2.83 4.69
#